data_6c17be1cbacde62c4f65e6ae99488055
#
_entry.id   6c17be1cbacde62c4f65e6ae99488055
#
_cell.length_a   1.000
_cell.length_b   1.000
_cell.length_c   1.000
_cell.angle_alpha   90.00
_cell.angle_beta   90.00
_cell.angle_gamma   90.00
#
_symmetry.space_group_name_H-M   'P 1'
#
loop_
_entity.id
_entity.type
_entity.pdbx_description
1 polymer ?
#
loop_
_entity_poly.entity_id
_entity_poly.type
_entity_poly.pdbx_seq_one_letter_code
_entity_poly.pdbx_strand_id
1 'polypeptide(L)'
;MAEEVIRFDRVGLALGGNEILRDISFTLHRGETCVLLGVTGTGKTLLLKLALGLLRPDRGRITVLGTDITDLEEKELFPLRARLGIVFQEMALFDSLSVYENVAYRLIEETVHGLADFSDAEIERRVREVLRFVELEEAIWKLPAELSGGMQRRVGLARALITEPPVMLYDSPTAGLDPVTSQTILTLIAKLRDTRQTSALFVTHRLQDAFILAHHLFDPATGTLRPVSQNGDRGDETREEDEPAPRSLGVGGTRFLLLREGGIYFDGSPQELLAAQDPYLQRYLA
;
A
#
# COMPACT_ATOMS: atom_id res chain seq x y z
N MET A 1 0.65 -6.49 22.13
CA MET A 1 -0.04 -6.83 20.87
C MET A 1 0.33 -5.78 19.83
N ALA A 2 0.63 -6.14 18.58
CA ALA A 2 0.90 -5.18 17.53
C ALA A 2 -0.34 -4.29 17.28
N GLU A 3 -0.14 -2.99 17.04
CA GLU A 3 -1.21 -2.02 16.81
C GLU A 3 -1.93 -2.34 15.49
N GLU A 4 -3.26 -2.48 15.53
CA GLU A 4 -4.10 -2.66 14.34
C GLU A 4 -4.25 -1.31 13.61
N VAL A 5 -3.93 -1.27 12.31
CA VAL A 5 -4.08 -0.05 11.52
C VAL A 5 -5.24 -0.15 10.51
N ILE A 6 -5.55 -1.34 9.99
CA ILE A 6 -6.76 -1.61 9.22
C ILE A 6 -7.32 -2.96 9.67
N ARG A 7 -8.64 -3.02 9.89
CA ARG A 7 -9.36 -4.27 10.19
C ARG A 7 -10.62 -4.37 9.36
N PHE A 8 -10.79 -5.49 8.70
CA PHE A 8 -12.03 -5.94 8.08
C PHE A 8 -12.60 -7.06 8.96
N ASP A 9 -13.86 -6.98 9.32
CA ASP A 9 -14.56 -7.97 10.13
C ASP A 9 -15.84 -8.40 9.41
N ARG A 10 -15.82 -9.58 8.79
CA ARG A 10 -16.91 -10.23 8.05
C ARG A 10 -17.56 -9.32 6.99
N VAL A 11 -16.72 -8.58 6.27
CA VAL A 11 -17.16 -7.62 5.27
C VAL A 11 -17.68 -8.31 4.04
N GLY A 12 -18.90 -7.95 3.61
CA GLY A 12 -19.51 -8.34 2.35
C GLY A 12 -19.88 -7.12 1.51
N LEU A 13 -19.75 -7.27 0.18
CA LEU A 13 -20.10 -6.21 -0.78
C LEU A 13 -20.71 -6.82 -2.03
N ALA A 14 -21.88 -6.30 -2.43
CA ALA A 14 -22.52 -6.61 -3.70
C ALA A 14 -22.54 -5.38 -4.63
N LEU A 15 -22.33 -5.59 -5.92
CA LEU A 15 -22.42 -4.56 -6.93
C LEU A 15 -23.34 -5.04 -8.06
N GLY A 16 -24.35 -4.26 -8.39
CA GLY A 16 -25.31 -4.61 -9.42
C GLY A 16 -26.05 -5.93 -9.17
N GLY A 17 -26.29 -6.26 -7.90
CA GLY A 17 -26.94 -7.51 -7.48
C GLY A 17 -26.04 -8.74 -7.41
N ASN A 18 -24.76 -8.61 -7.79
CA ASN A 18 -23.79 -9.70 -7.68
C ASN A 18 -22.94 -9.50 -6.41
N GLU A 19 -22.85 -10.52 -5.57
CA GLU A 19 -21.98 -10.51 -4.41
C GLU A 19 -20.53 -10.68 -4.85
N ILE A 20 -19.72 -9.63 -4.67
CA ILE A 20 -18.30 -9.58 -5.10
C ILE A 20 -17.35 -9.94 -3.96
N LEU A 21 -17.66 -9.47 -2.75
CA LEU A 21 -16.88 -9.79 -1.55
C LEU A 21 -17.76 -10.53 -0.55
N ARG A 22 -17.21 -11.63 0.00
CA ARG A 22 -17.91 -12.55 0.89
C ARG A 22 -17.12 -12.79 2.15
N ASP A 23 -17.63 -12.34 3.28
CA ASP A 23 -17.10 -12.64 4.61
C ASP A 23 -15.58 -12.34 4.74
N ILE A 24 -15.16 -11.20 4.20
CA ILE A 24 -13.76 -10.77 4.24
C ILE A 24 -13.38 -10.37 5.66
N SER A 25 -12.42 -11.10 6.24
CA SER A 25 -11.92 -10.83 7.59
C SER A 25 -10.40 -10.91 7.59
N PHE A 26 -9.74 -9.78 7.84
CA PHE A 26 -8.29 -9.71 8.04
C PHE A 26 -7.93 -8.44 8.81
N THR A 27 -6.71 -8.41 9.36
CA THR A 27 -6.15 -7.24 10.04
C THR A 27 -4.79 -6.92 9.45
N LEU A 28 -4.52 -5.64 9.18
CA LEU A 28 -3.20 -5.10 8.89
C LEU A 28 -2.65 -4.46 10.16
N HIS A 29 -1.43 -4.82 10.55
CA HIS A 29 -0.77 -4.28 11.72
C HIS A 29 0.24 -3.20 11.35
N ARG A 30 0.63 -2.39 12.33
CA ARG A 30 1.63 -1.34 12.15
C ARG A 30 2.95 -1.92 11.67
N GLY A 31 3.55 -1.30 10.63
CA GLY A 31 4.79 -1.74 10.00
C GLY A 31 4.67 -2.99 9.13
N GLU A 32 3.48 -3.58 9.01
CA GLU A 32 3.23 -4.74 8.17
C GLU A 32 2.98 -4.32 6.71
N THR A 33 3.46 -5.12 5.76
CA THR A 33 3.08 -5.06 4.35
C THR A 33 2.19 -6.25 4.02
N CYS A 34 0.90 -6.02 3.81
CA CYS A 34 -0.05 -7.05 3.38
C CYS A 34 -0.22 -6.97 1.85
N VAL A 35 0.21 -8.01 1.15
CA VAL A 35 0.07 -8.11 -0.30
C VAL A 35 -1.20 -8.87 -0.65
N LEU A 36 -2.14 -8.18 -1.31
CA LEU A 36 -3.38 -8.76 -1.84
C LEU A 36 -3.14 -9.32 -3.23
N LEU A 37 -3.16 -10.63 -3.35
CA LEU A 37 -3.03 -11.40 -4.57
C LEU A 37 -4.39 -11.88 -5.08
N GLY A 38 -4.45 -12.29 -6.33
CA GLY A 38 -5.65 -12.87 -6.96
C GLY A 38 -5.78 -12.47 -8.41
N VAL A 39 -6.57 -13.21 -9.19
CA VAL A 39 -6.83 -12.90 -10.59
C VAL A 39 -7.58 -11.58 -10.75
N THR A 40 -7.56 -11.01 -11.95
CA THR A 40 -8.30 -9.77 -12.24
C THR A 40 -9.80 -9.97 -11.97
N GLY A 41 -10.45 -8.97 -11.38
CA GLY A 41 -11.90 -9.02 -11.08
C GLY A 41 -12.28 -9.66 -9.75
N THR A 42 -11.32 -10.13 -8.92
CA THR A 42 -11.63 -10.74 -7.61
C THR A 42 -12.00 -9.75 -6.50
N GLY A 43 -12.05 -8.45 -6.78
CA GLY A 43 -12.46 -7.45 -5.78
C GLY A 43 -11.30 -6.78 -5.01
N LYS A 44 -10.03 -6.99 -5.38
CA LYS A 44 -8.87 -6.40 -4.66
C LYS A 44 -8.93 -4.87 -4.55
N THR A 45 -9.18 -4.17 -5.66
CA THR A 45 -9.36 -2.72 -5.68
C THR A 45 -10.54 -2.26 -4.82
N LEU A 46 -11.59 -3.09 -4.70
CA LEU A 46 -12.74 -2.76 -3.86
C LEU A 46 -12.37 -2.74 -2.38
N LEU A 47 -11.45 -3.61 -1.94
CA LEU A 47 -10.94 -3.58 -0.56
C LEU A 47 -10.20 -2.27 -0.25
N LEU A 48 -9.42 -1.73 -1.21
CA LEU A 48 -8.79 -0.41 -1.04
C LEU A 48 -9.85 0.70 -0.97
N LYS A 49 -10.88 0.66 -1.83
CA LYS A 49 -11.97 1.64 -1.82
C LYS A 49 -12.78 1.58 -0.53
N LEU A 50 -13.02 0.39 0.01
CA LEU A 50 -13.67 0.18 1.29
C LEU A 50 -12.81 0.73 2.45
N ALA A 51 -11.49 0.48 2.47
CA ALA A 51 -10.58 1.02 3.47
C ALA A 51 -10.49 2.56 3.46
N LEU A 52 -10.73 3.19 2.29
CA LEU A 52 -10.83 4.64 2.14
C LEU A 52 -12.23 5.21 2.46
N GLY A 53 -13.22 4.35 2.72
CA GLY A 53 -14.61 4.76 2.86
C GLY A 53 -15.21 5.35 1.56
N LEU A 54 -14.62 5.04 0.39
CA LEU A 54 -15.18 5.41 -0.93
C LEU A 54 -16.35 4.50 -1.32
N LEU A 55 -16.47 3.35 -0.67
CA LEU A 55 -17.60 2.43 -0.75
C LEU A 55 -18.00 2.04 0.67
N ARG A 56 -19.29 1.82 0.88
CA ARG A 56 -19.81 1.24 2.13
C ARG A 56 -20.01 -0.27 1.93
N PRO A 57 -19.66 -1.10 2.91
CA PRO A 57 -19.96 -2.52 2.85
C PRO A 57 -21.48 -2.75 3.07
N ASP A 58 -22.03 -3.81 2.48
CA ASP A 58 -23.40 -4.21 2.75
C ASP A 58 -23.55 -4.92 4.11
N ARG A 59 -22.43 -5.48 4.61
CA ARG A 59 -22.37 -6.15 5.93
C ARG A 59 -20.95 -6.17 6.46
N GLY A 60 -20.82 -6.41 7.76
CA GLY A 60 -19.54 -6.42 8.46
C GLY A 60 -19.10 -5.03 8.88
N ARG A 61 -17.88 -4.92 9.36
CA ARG A 61 -17.30 -3.68 9.87
C ARG A 61 -15.90 -3.43 9.33
N ILE A 62 -15.55 -2.16 9.19
CA ILE A 62 -14.21 -1.73 8.76
C ILE A 62 -13.70 -0.71 9.76
N THR A 63 -12.56 -1.02 10.37
CA THR A 63 -11.86 -0.09 11.27
C THR A 63 -10.56 0.34 10.63
N VAL A 64 -10.28 1.64 10.61
CA VAL A 64 -9.04 2.22 10.06
C VAL A 64 -8.46 3.18 11.09
N LEU A 65 -7.19 2.98 11.46
CA LEU A 65 -6.47 3.77 12.46
C LEU A 65 -7.27 3.94 13.76
N GLY A 66 -7.91 2.86 14.22
CA GLY A 66 -8.72 2.81 15.44
C GLY A 66 -10.13 3.39 15.31
N THR A 67 -10.53 3.90 14.14
CA THR A 67 -11.86 4.46 13.89
C THR A 67 -12.70 3.49 13.06
N ASP A 68 -13.92 3.14 13.54
CA ASP A 68 -14.92 2.42 12.74
C ASP A 68 -15.45 3.36 11.65
N ILE A 69 -15.18 3.02 10.38
CA ILE A 69 -15.54 3.86 9.23
C ILE A 69 -16.78 3.36 8.48
N THR A 70 -17.41 2.29 8.97
CA THR A 70 -18.46 1.55 8.27
C THR A 70 -19.61 2.43 7.81
N ASP A 71 -20.06 3.34 8.70
CA ASP A 71 -21.24 4.19 8.46
C ASP A 71 -20.92 5.69 8.46
N LEU A 72 -19.63 6.08 8.51
CA LEU A 72 -19.25 7.50 8.55
C LEU A 72 -19.70 8.26 7.30
N GLU A 73 -20.05 9.52 7.49
CA GLU A 73 -20.32 10.45 6.40
C GLU A 73 -19.02 11.00 5.80
N GLU A 74 -19.10 11.57 4.59
CA GLU A 74 -17.97 12.10 3.83
C GLU A 74 -17.12 13.10 4.65
N LYS A 75 -17.76 14.02 5.35
CA LYS A 75 -17.08 15.02 6.20
C LYS A 75 -16.29 14.40 7.36
N GLU A 76 -16.73 13.24 7.89
CA GLU A 76 -16.07 12.54 8.98
C GLU A 76 -14.89 11.70 8.47
N LEU A 77 -14.95 11.25 7.21
CA LEU A 77 -13.89 10.50 6.55
C LEU A 77 -12.71 11.39 6.13
N PHE A 78 -12.93 12.69 5.93
CA PHE A 78 -11.90 13.60 5.42
C PHE A 78 -10.64 13.64 6.30
N PRO A 79 -10.71 13.84 7.64
CA PRO A 79 -9.55 13.83 8.53
C PRO A 79 -8.83 12.47 8.57
N LEU A 80 -9.58 11.37 8.41
CA LEU A 80 -8.99 10.04 8.37
C LEU A 80 -8.22 9.81 7.06
N ARG A 81 -8.81 10.19 5.91
CA ARG A 81 -8.16 10.10 4.60
C ARG A 81 -6.90 10.94 4.51
N ALA A 82 -6.81 12.04 5.28
CA ALA A 82 -5.58 12.83 5.38
C ALA A 82 -4.40 12.01 5.92
N ARG A 83 -4.65 10.95 6.68
CA ARG A 83 -3.66 10.05 7.25
C ARG A 83 -3.41 8.79 6.40
N LEU A 84 -4.02 8.66 5.23
CA LEU A 84 -3.86 7.54 4.32
C LEU A 84 -3.21 8.00 3.02
N GLY A 85 -2.16 7.33 2.58
CA GLY A 85 -1.61 7.52 1.25
C GLY A 85 -2.23 6.52 0.28
N ILE A 86 -2.57 6.96 -0.94
CA ILE A 86 -3.07 6.08 -2.00
C ILE A 86 -2.34 6.31 -3.30
N VAL A 87 -1.92 5.21 -3.93
CA VAL A 87 -1.37 5.19 -5.29
C VAL A 87 -2.31 4.36 -6.15
N PHE A 88 -3.02 5.02 -7.07
CA PHE A 88 -3.95 4.38 -7.99
C PHE A 88 -3.22 3.78 -9.20
N GLN A 89 -3.82 2.77 -9.80
CA GLN A 89 -3.32 2.13 -11.02
C GLN A 89 -3.15 3.14 -12.17
N GLU A 90 -4.07 4.09 -12.34
CA GLU A 90 -4.06 5.12 -13.38
C GLU A 90 -3.49 6.45 -12.89
N MET A 91 -2.63 6.44 -11.88
CA MET A 91 -1.94 7.62 -11.30
C MET A 91 -2.84 8.79 -10.89
N ALA A 92 -3.93 9.06 -11.60
CA ALA A 92 -4.91 10.12 -11.35
C ALA A 92 -4.25 11.51 -11.12
N LEU A 93 -3.22 11.85 -11.91
CA LEU A 93 -2.62 13.18 -11.87
C LEU A 93 -3.57 14.20 -12.50
N PHE A 94 -3.51 15.42 -12.02
CA PHE A 94 -4.19 16.56 -12.63
C PHE A 94 -3.35 17.02 -13.83
N ASP A 95 -3.86 16.84 -15.05
CA ASP A 95 -3.13 17.10 -16.28
C ASP A 95 -2.77 18.60 -16.48
N SER A 96 -3.58 19.50 -15.91
CA SER A 96 -3.39 20.95 -15.97
C SER A 96 -2.45 21.49 -14.90
N LEU A 97 -2.04 20.70 -13.94
CA LEU A 97 -1.17 21.11 -12.86
C LEU A 97 0.25 20.57 -13.06
N SER A 98 1.25 21.40 -12.72
CA SER A 98 2.66 20.98 -12.69
C SER A 98 2.88 19.84 -11.69
N VAL A 99 4.07 19.22 -11.74
CA VAL A 99 4.50 18.22 -10.73
C VAL A 99 4.44 18.84 -9.33
N TYR A 100 4.92 20.09 -9.16
CA TYR A 100 4.85 20.81 -7.89
C TYR A 100 3.40 20.87 -7.38
N GLU A 101 2.50 21.38 -8.19
CA GLU A 101 1.09 21.56 -7.81
C GLU A 101 0.38 20.22 -7.56
N ASN A 102 0.65 19.20 -8.36
CA ASN A 102 0.12 17.85 -8.13
C ASN A 102 0.54 17.29 -6.76
N VAL A 103 1.78 17.50 -6.36
CA VAL A 103 2.31 17.01 -5.08
C VAL A 103 1.84 17.89 -3.92
N ALA A 104 1.88 19.23 -4.08
CA ALA A 104 1.46 20.19 -3.07
C ALA A 104 -0.04 20.15 -2.79
N TYR A 105 -0.85 19.72 -3.77
CA TYR A 105 -2.32 19.79 -3.75
C TYR A 105 -2.90 19.33 -2.41
N ARG A 106 -2.40 18.22 -1.88
CA ARG A 106 -2.91 17.66 -0.64
C ARG A 106 -2.65 18.51 0.59
N LEU A 107 -1.47 19.13 0.71
CA LEU A 107 -1.14 20.04 1.81
C LEU A 107 -1.99 21.31 1.73
N ILE A 108 -2.22 21.80 0.50
CA ILE A 108 -3.07 22.97 0.25
C ILE A 108 -4.51 22.66 0.68
N GLU A 109 -5.06 21.50 0.28
CA GLU A 109 -6.41 21.08 0.69
C GLU A 109 -6.54 20.93 2.22
N GLU A 110 -5.55 20.35 2.89
CA GLU A 110 -5.55 20.22 4.35
C GLU A 110 -5.55 21.59 5.04
N THR A 111 -4.80 22.56 4.49
CA THR A 111 -4.81 23.95 4.98
C THR A 111 -6.16 24.63 4.74
N VAL A 112 -6.73 24.50 3.54
CA VAL A 112 -8.03 25.09 3.20
C VAL A 112 -9.16 24.54 4.07
N HIS A 113 -9.10 23.23 4.39
CA HIS A 113 -10.10 22.60 5.25
C HIS A 113 -9.81 22.70 6.76
N GLY A 114 -8.77 23.44 7.16
CA GLY A 114 -8.42 23.69 8.55
C GLY A 114 -7.91 22.45 9.31
N LEU A 115 -7.40 21.43 8.59
CA LEU A 115 -6.78 20.26 9.20
C LEU A 115 -5.32 20.51 9.59
N ALA A 116 -4.67 21.44 8.93
CA ALA A 116 -3.31 21.88 9.17
C ALA A 116 -3.16 23.37 8.79
N ASP A 117 -2.05 23.99 9.19
CA ASP A 117 -1.68 25.36 8.82
C ASP A 117 -0.26 25.35 8.27
N PHE A 118 -0.12 25.08 6.98
CA PHE A 118 1.16 25.06 6.28
C PHE A 118 1.42 26.40 5.60
N SER A 119 2.56 27.02 5.88
CA SER A 119 3.05 28.15 5.09
C SER A 119 3.52 27.71 3.70
N ASP A 120 3.51 28.65 2.73
CA ASP A 120 4.03 28.39 1.37
C ASP A 120 5.47 27.85 1.38
N ALA A 121 6.32 28.39 2.26
CA ALA A 121 7.69 27.95 2.41
C ALA A 121 7.80 26.50 2.94
N GLU A 122 6.90 26.11 3.85
CA GLU A 122 6.83 24.73 4.36
C GLU A 122 6.35 23.78 3.29
N ILE A 123 5.32 24.16 2.52
CA ILE A 123 4.81 23.37 1.38
C ILE A 123 5.93 23.16 0.37
N GLU A 124 6.64 24.24 -0.04
CA GLU A 124 7.76 24.12 -1.00
C GLU A 124 8.87 23.19 -0.48
N ARG A 125 9.26 23.31 0.77
CA ARG A 125 10.27 22.46 1.40
C ARG A 125 9.87 21.00 1.33
N ARG A 126 8.65 20.65 1.74
CA ARG A 126 8.12 19.27 1.73
C ARG A 126 8.01 18.70 0.32
N VAL A 127 7.54 19.50 -0.63
CA VAL A 127 7.45 19.08 -2.05
C VAL A 127 8.84 18.73 -2.57
N ARG A 128 9.85 19.56 -2.34
CA ARG A 128 11.22 19.27 -2.78
C ARG A 128 11.79 18.04 -2.11
N GLU A 129 11.55 17.84 -0.81
CA GLU A 129 12.01 16.67 -0.06
C GLU A 129 11.41 15.37 -0.61
N VAL A 130 10.09 15.34 -0.86
CA VAL A 130 9.46 14.13 -1.38
C VAL A 130 9.83 13.88 -2.85
N LEU A 131 10.02 14.93 -3.66
CA LEU A 131 10.48 14.79 -5.04
C LEU A 131 11.94 14.29 -5.10
N ARG A 132 12.83 14.69 -4.19
CA ARG A 132 14.16 14.07 -4.03
C ARG A 132 14.06 12.60 -3.65
N PHE A 133 13.16 12.25 -2.75
CA PHE A 133 12.94 10.84 -2.34
C PHE A 133 12.59 9.95 -3.53
N VAL A 134 11.75 10.46 -4.47
CA VAL A 134 11.35 9.73 -5.70
C VAL A 134 12.22 10.08 -6.92
N GLU A 135 13.32 10.80 -6.75
CA GLU A 135 14.30 11.16 -7.81
C GLU A 135 13.68 11.94 -8.97
N LEU A 136 12.86 12.96 -8.66
CA LEU A 136 12.16 13.79 -9.64
C LEU A 136 12.28 15.30 -9.36
N GLU A 137 13.22 15.75 -8.53
CA GLU A 137 13.33 17.18 -8.19
C GLU A 137 13.53 18.07 -9.44
N GLU A 138 14.28 17.61 -10.45
CA GLU A 138 14.52 18.35 -11.68
C GLU A 138 13.26 18.51 -12.55
N ALA A 139 12.23 17.70 -12.32
CA ALA A 139 10.98 17.75 -13.07
C ALA A 139 9.88 18.58 -12.37
N ILE A 140 10.20 19.29 -11.31
CA ILE A 140 9.24 19.96 -10.40
C ILE A 140 8.25 20.88 -11.12
N TRP A 141 8.66 21.56 -12.21
CA TRP A 141 7.81 22.48 -12.96
C TRP A 141 7.20 21.92 -14.24
N LYS A 142 7.49 20.64 -14.56
CA LYS A 142 6.92 19.99 -15.75
C LYS A 142 5.44 19.64 -15.54
N LEU A 143 4.71 19.60 -16.65
CA LEU A 143 3.35 19.08 -16.70
C LEU A 143 3.38 17.54 -16.84
N PRO A 144 2.33 16.82 -16.43
CA PRO A 144 2.24 15.36 -16.60
C PRO A 144 2.48 14.91 -18.05
N ALA A 145 2.03 15.64 -19.06
CA ALA A 145 2.22 15.33 -20.47
C ALA A 145 3.70 15.34 -20.92
N GLU A 146 4.59 16.00 -20.16
CA GLU A 146 6.02 16.09 -20.44
C GLU A 146 6.82 14.96 -19.75
N LEU A 147 6.15 14.06 -19.04
CA LEU A 147 6.74 12.99 -18.24
C LEU A 147 6.55 11.62 -18.91
N SER A 148 7.54 10.74 -18.76
CA SER A 148 7.34 9.32 -19.06
C SER A 148 6.32 8.68 -18.10
N GLY A 149 5.72 7.55 -18.44
CA GLY A 149 4.78 6.85 -17.58
C GLY A 149 5.38 6.47 -16.21
N GLY A 150 6.66 6.09 -16.18
CA GLY A 150 7.39 5.83 -14.94
C GLY A 150 7.60 7.09 -14.09
N MET A 151 7.88 8.25 -14.71
CA MET A 151 7.95 9.52 -14.00
C MET A 151 6.60 9.92 -13.44
N GLN A 152 5.52 9.81 -14.22
CA GLN A 152 4.16 10.08 -13.74
C GLN A 152 3.80 9.19 -12.55
N ARG A 153 4.20 7.91 -12.56
CA ARG A 153 3.98 6.98 -11.45
C ARG A 153 4.72 7.43 -10.19
N ARG A 154 5.96 7.91 -10.34
CA ARG A 154 6.74 8.46 -9.22
C ARG A 154 6.14 9.77 -8.68
N VAL A 155 5.56 10.63 -9.53
CA VAL A 155 4.79 11.81 -9.08
C VAL A 155 3.56 11.38 -8.27
N GLY A 156 2.80 10.38 -8.73
CA GLY A 156 1.68 9.80 -7.99
C GLY A 156 2.09 9.27 -6.61
N LEU A 157 3.26 8.62 -6.53
CA LEU A 157 3.84 8.17 -5.27
C LEU A 157 4.23 9.36 -4.38
N ALA A 158 4.91 10.38 -4.92
CA ALA A 158 5.27 11.59 -4.18
C ALA A 158 4.05 12.29 -3.60
N ARG A 159 2.97 12.44 -4.39
CA ARG A 159 1.70 13.03 -3.94
C ARG A 159 1.07 12.22 -2.79
N ALA A 160 1.17 10.89 -2.83
CA ALA A 160 0.66 10.05 -1.77
C ALA A 160 1.50 10.13 -0.48
N LEU A 161 2.79 10.46 -0.60
CA LEU A 161 3.75 10.52 0.50
C LEU A 161 3.88 11.88 1.17
N ILE A 162 3.37 12.95 0.57
CA ILE A 162 3.62 14.33 1.01
C ILE A 162 3.15 14.62 2.45
N THR A 163 2.10 13.92 2.90
CA THR A 163 1.56 14.01 4.27
C THR A 163 2.20 13.02 5.24
N GLU A 164 3.20 12.26 4.81
CA GLU A 164 3.87 11.21 5.60
C GLU A 164 2.89 10.22 6.26
N PRO A 165 2.00 9.60 5.48
CA PRO A 165 0.93 8.79 6.02
C PRO A 165 1.46 7.53 6.72
N PRO A 166 0.90 7.13 7.88
CA PRO A 166 1.28 5.89 8.56
C PRO A 166 0.85 4.63 7.80
N VAL A 167 -0.09 4.76 6.85
CA VAL A 167 -0.60 3.65 6.04
C VAL A 167 -0.64 4.04 4.58
N MET A 168 -0.08 3.19 3.74
CA MET A 168 -0.09 3.31 2.28
C MET A 168 -0.96 2.24 1.64
N LEU A 169 -1.77 2.65 0.68
CA LEU A 169 -2.60 1.79 -0.15
C LEU A 169 -2.06 1.83 -1.58
N TYR A 170 -1.72 0.68 -2.15
CA TYR A 170 -1.18 0.59 -3.51
C TYR A 170 -2.11 -0.25 -4.37
N ASP A 171 -2.68 0.34 -5.41
CA ASP A 171 -3.47 -0.40 -6.40
C ASP A 171 -2.65 -0.65 -7.66
N SER A 172 -2.04 -1.82 -7.73
CA SER A 172 -1.26 -2.29 -8.88
C SER A 172 -0.22 -1.25 -9.38
N PRO A 173 0.69 -0.74 -8.51
CA PRO A 173 1.52 0.43 -8.80
C PRO A 173 2.52 0.20 -9.95
N THR A 174 2.76 -1.05 -10.35
CA THR A 174 3.67 -1.45 -11.44
C THR A 174 2.94 -1.90 -12.71
N ALA A 175 1.60 -1.90 -12.70
CA ALA A 175 0.82 -2.34 -13.85
C ALA A 175 1.10 -1.49 -15.09
N GLY A 176 1.33 -2.16 -16.23
CA GLY A 176 1.60 -1.49 -17.52
C GLY A 176 3.00 -0.88 -17.65
N LEU A 177 3.89 -1.04 -16.66
CA LEU A 177 5.26 -0.59 -16.73
C LEU A 177 6.20 -1.69 -17.24
N ASP A 178 7.27 -1.27 -17.90
CA ASP A 178 8.38 -2.16 -18.25
C ASP A 178 9.10 -2.68 -17.00
N PRO A 179 9.90 -3.76 -17.10
CA PRO A 179 10.55 -4.38 -15.94
C PRO A 179 11.49 -3.43 -15.17
N VAL A 180 12.23 -2.56 -15.85
CA VAL A 180 13.20 -1.64 -15.23
C VAL A 180 12.46 -0.58 -14.42
N THR A 181 11.45 0.03 -15.01
CA THR A 181 10.58 1.02 -14.34
C THR A 181 9.82 0.39 -13.16
N SER A 182 9.31 -0.85 -13.33
CA SER A 182 8.66 -1.60 -12.24
C SER A 182 9.61 -1.80 -11.06
N GLN A 183 10.86 -2.20 -11.34
CA GLN A 183 11.89 -2.37 -10.31
C GLN A 183 12.17 -1.06 -9.56
N THR A 184 12.24 0.07 -10.25
CA THR A 184 12.42 1.39 -9.63
C THR A 184 11.27 1.70 -8.65
N ILE A 185 10.02 1.47 -9.06
CA ILE A 185 8.85 1.70 -8.19
C ILE A 185 8.89 0.77 -6.96
N LEU A 186 9.19 -0.51 -7.14
CA LEU A 186 9.30 -1.46 -6.02
C LEU A 186 10.44 -1.08 -5.06
N THR A 187 11.56 -0.58 -5.59
CA THR A 187 12.67 -0.07 -4.77
C THR A 187 12.23 1.12 -3.92
N LEU A 188 11.48 2.07 -4.47
CA LEU A 188 10.94 3.21 -3.71
C LEU A 188 9.93 2.76 -2.64
N ILE A 189 9.07 1.78 -2.93
CA ILE A 189 8.11 1.22 -1.96
C ILE A 189 8.84 0.48 -0.84
N ALA A 190 9.84 -0.34 -1.15
CA ALA A 190 10.66 -1.02 -0.15
C ALA A 190 11.48 -0.01 0.67
N LYS A 191 12.07 1.02 0.05
CA LYS A 191 12.74 2.11 0.75
C LYS A 191 11.82 2.77 1.76
N LEU A 192 10.59 3.07 1.39
CA LEU A 192 9.59 3.65 2.31
C LEU A 192 9.27 2.71 3.47
N ARG A 193 8.99 1.43 3.19
CA ARG A 193 8.74 0.39 4.20
C ARG A 193 9.89 0.30 5.19
N ASP A 194 11.11 0.17 4.69
CA ASP A 194 12.29 -0.16 5.51
C ASP A 194 12.85 1.05 6.28
N THR A 195 12.69 2.29 5.73
CA THR A 195 13.20 3.51 6.37
C THR A 195 12.18 4.22 7.26
N ARG A 196 10.86 4.11 6.95
CA ARG A 196 9.80 4.80 7.69
C ARG A 196 8.84 3.87 8.42
N GLN A 197 9.04 2.55 8.29
CA GLN A 197 8.16 1.52 8.87
C GLN A 197 6.67 1.75 8.56
N THR A 198 6.38 2.20 7.34
CA THR A 198 5.03 2.50 6.88
C THR A 198 4.27 1.19 6.66
N SER A 199 3.06 1.09 7.21
CA SER A 199 2.18 -0.05 6.95
C SER A 199 1.62 0.01 5.54
N ALA A 200 1.46 -1.11 4.85
CA ALA A 200 1.01 -1.10 3.47
C ALA A 200 -0.01 -2.20 3.14
N LEU A 201 -1.06 -1.82 2.41
CA LEU A 201 -1.93 -2.76 1.70
C LEU A 201 -1.61 -2.66 0.21
N PHE A 202 -0.96 -3.69 -0.32
CA PHE A 202 -0.40 -3.70 -1.67
C PHE A 202 -1.16 -4.66 -2.56
N VAL A 203 -1.95 -4.14 -3.49
CA VAL A 203 -2.70 -4.94 -4.47
C VAL A 203 -1.83 -5.17 -5.70
N THR A 204 -1.71 -6.41 -6.13
CA THR A 204 -1.08 -6.78 -7.40
C THR A 204 -1.64 -8.09 -7.96
N HIS A 205 -1.56 -8.26 -9.27
CA HIS A 205 -1.74 -9.55 -9.94
C HIS A 205 -0.41 -10.15 -10.40
N ARG A 206 0.71 -9.45 -10.15
CA ARG A 206 2.07 -9.85 -10.54
C ARG A 206 2.76 -10.50 -9.33
N LEU A 207 2.90 -11.81 -9.36
CA LEU A 207 3.60 -12.56 -8.31
C LEU A 207 5.04 -12.07 -8.12
N GLN A 208 5.71 -11.71 -9.20
CA GLN A 208 7.08 -11.21 -9.15
C GLN A 208 7.21 -9.99 -8.23
N ASP A 209 6.28 -9.02 -8.31
CA ASP A 209 6.30 -7.83 -7.47
C ASP A 209 6.11 -8.19 -5.99
N ALA A 210 5.17 -9.11 -5.72
CA ALA A 210 4.92 -9.61 -4.38
C ALA A 210 6.17 -10.27 -3.77
N PHE A 211 6.84 -11.14 -4.53
CA PHE A 211 8.04 -11.83 -4.07
C PHE A 211 9.26 -10.91 -3.95
N ILE A 212 9.37 -9.87 -4.80
CA ILE A 212 10.41 -8.85 -4.62
C ILE A 212 10.23 -8.16 -3.26
N LEU A 213 9.03 -7.67 -2.94
CA LEU A 213 8.75 -7.03 -1.65
C LEU A 213 8.95 -7.99 -0.46
N ALA A 214 8.66 -9.28 -0.64
CA ALA A 214 8.74 -10.26 0.42
C ALA A 214 10.15 -10.79 0.71
N HIS A 215 11.09 -10.68 -0.24
CA HIS A 215 12.41 -11.28 -0.14
C HIS A 215 13.57 -10.27 -0.26
N HIS A 216 13.28 -8.98 -0.43
CA HIS A 216 14.31 -7.96 -0.56
C HIS A 216 14.11 -6.84 0.46
N LEU A 217 15.22 -6.31 0.94
CA LEU A 217 15.31 -5.08 1.72
C LEU A 217 15.97 -3.98 0.89
N PHE A 218 15.63 -2.74 1.20
CA PHE A 218 16.31 -1.59 0.65
C PHE A 218 17.70 -1.44 1.31
N ASP A 219 18.72 -1.30 0.49
CA ASP A 219 20.09 -1.01 0.95
C ASP A 219 20.37 0.48 0.76
N PRO A 220 20.49 1.27 1.86
CA PRO A 220 20.77 2.70 1.77
C PRO A 220 22.15 3.03 1.19
N ALA A 221 23.13 2.10 1.27
CA ALA A 221 24.49 2.32 0.78
C ALA A 221 24.56 2.28 -0.75
N THR A 222 23.76 1.41 -1.37
CA THR A 222 23.74 1.23 -2.84
C THR A 222 22.53 1.90 -3.51
N GLY A 223 21.49 2.26 -2.72
CA GLY A 223 20.21 2.76 -3.24
C GLY A 223 19.37 1.69 -3.95
N THR A 224 19.71 0.40 -3.80
CA THR A 224 19.07 -0.71 -4.50
C THR A 224 18.43 -1.72 -3.54
N LEU A 225 17.71 -2.68 -4.12
CA LEU A 225 17.18 -3.82 -3.37
C LEU A 225 18.24 -4.92 -3.25
N ARG A 226 18.48 -5.40 -2.02
CA ARG A 226 19.30 -6.58 -1.76
C ARG A 226 18.43 -7.77 -1.34
N PRO A 227 18.66 -8.98 -1.86
CA PRO A 227 17.97 -10.15 -1.37
C PRO A 227 18.39 -10.44 0.08
N VAL A 228 17.43 -10.90 0.89
CA VAL A 228 17.74 -11.38 2.23
C VAL A 228 18.04 -12.88 2.16
N SER A 229 19.21 -13.25 2.65
CA SER A 229 19.60 -14.66 2.77
C SER A 229 18.66 -15.36 3.76
N GLN A 230 18.14 -16.53 3.38
CA GLN A 230 17.25 -17.34 4.23
C GLN A 230 17.96 -17.91 5.49
N ASN A 231 19.28 -17.73 5.62
CA ASN A 231 20.09 -18.19 6.72
C ASN A 231 20.63 -17.04 7.55
N GLY A 232 19.79 -16.50 8.42
CA GLY A 232 20.26 -15.76 9.59
C GLY A 232 20.36 -14.24 9.47
N ASP A 233 19.27 -13.59 9.74
CA ASP A 233 19.27 -12.36 10.53
C ASP A 233 18.12 -12.46 11.55
N ARG A 234 18.12 -13.56 12.29
CA ARG A 234 17.36 -13.65 13.55
C ARG A 234 18.23 -12.99 14.59
N GLY A 235 17.96 -11.71 14.84
CA GLY A 235 18.40 -11.10 16.09
C GLY A 235 17.97 -12.00 17.25
N ASP A 236 18.91 -12.22 18.13
CA ASP A 236 18.80 -12.98 19.37
C ASP A 236 17.57 -12.55 20.17
N GLU A 237 16.46 -13.28 20.03
CA GLU A 237 15.28 -13.13 20.87
C GLU A 237 15.22 -14.31 21.83
N THR A 238 15.67 -14.07 23.06
CA THR A 238 15.34 -14.88 24.24
C THR A 238 13.82 -14.81 24.46
N ARG A 239 13.10 -15.84 24.02
CA ARG A 239 11.63 -15.95 24.22
C ARG A 239 11.29 -16.80 25.40
N GLU A 240 10.32 -16.36 26.20
CA GLU A 240 9.59 -17.18 27.16
C GLU A 240 8.61 -18.11 26.41
N GLU A 241 8.53 -19.37 26.83
CA GLU A 241 7.86 -20.49 26.12
C GLU A 241 6.32 -20.43 26.06
N ASP A 242 5.66 -19.40 26.60
CA ASP A 242 4.18 -19.34 26.75
C ASP A 242 3.45 -18.34 25.81
N GLU A 243 4.12 -17.67 24.87
CA GLU A 243 3.42 -16.85 23.88
C GLU A 243 3.09 -17.63 22.61
N PRO A 244 1.85 -17.48 22.05
CA PRO A 244 1.50 -18.08 20.77
C PRO A 244 2.49 -17.59 19.71
N ALA A 245 3.05 -18.54 18.96
CA ALA A 245 4.03 -18.24 17.92
C ALA A 245 3.51 -17.14 16.99
N PRO A 246 4.25 -16.02 16.82
CA PRO A 246 3.84 -14.98 15.89
C PRO A 246 3.75 -15.58 14.49
N ARG A 247 2.77 -15.10 13.70
CA ARG A 247 2.65 -15.49 12.29
C ARG A 247 4.01 -15.29 11.62
N SER A 248 4.50 -16.33 10.93
CA SER A 248 5.71 -16.24 10.14
C SER A 248 5.50 -15.18 9.06
N LEU A 249 6.20 -14.05 9.15
CA LEU A 249 6.15 -13.00 8.15
C LEU A 249 7.37 -13.09 7.25
N GLY A 250 7.23 -12.67 6.00
CA GLY A 250 8.36 -12.46 5.11
C GLY A 250 9.21 -11.27 5.57
N VAL A 251 10.25 -10.99 4.82
CA VAL A 251 11.15 -9.85 5.08
C VAL A 251 10.37 -8.54 5.15
N GLY A 252 10.73 -7.66 6.08
CA GLY A 252 10.03 -6.39 6.29
C GLY A 252 8.58 -6.55 6.75
N GLY A 253 8.23 -7.67 7.41
CA GLY A 253 6.86 -7.91 7.88
C GLY A 253 5.86 -8.18 6.75
N THR A 254 6.28 -8.78 5.63
CA THR A 254 5.41 -9.01 4.47
C THR A 254 4.55 -10.27 4.64
N ARG A 255 3.24 -10.13 4.44
CA ARG A 255 2.23 -11.21 4.46
C ARG A 255 1.45 -11.22 3.15
N PHE A 256 1.00 -12.40 2.73
CA PHE A 256 0.21 -12.59 1.52
C PHE A 256 -1.23 -12.98 1.86
N LEU A 257 -2.18 -12.28 1.21
CA LEU A 257 -3.58 -12.66 1.15
C LEU A 257 -3.93 -12.98 -0.29
N LEU A 258 -4.45 -14.17 -0.57
CA LEU A 258 -4.95 -14.53 -1.89
C LEU A 258 -6.47 -14.52 -1.90
N LEU A 259 -7.05 -13.67 -2.75
CA LEU A 259 -8.50 -13.62 -2.96
C LEU A 259 -8.92 -14.58 -4.08
N ARG A 260 -9.97 -15.35 -3.80
CA ARG A 260 -10.63 -16.24 -4.77
C ARG A 260 -12.13 -16.27 -4.52
N GLU A 261 -12.92 -16.17 -5.58
CA GLU A 261 -14.37 -16.30 -5.53
C GLU A 261 -15.05 -15.41 -4.47
N GLY A 262 -14.50 -14.20 -4.27
CA GLY A 262 -15.00 -13.21 -3.33
C GLY A 262 -14.57 -13.40 -1.87
N GLY A 263 -13.82 -14.43 -1.54
CA GLY A 263 -13.31 -14.71 -0.19
C GLY A 263 -11.79 -14.69 -0.11
N ILE A 264 -11.25 -14.72 1.12
CA ILE A 264 -9.83 -14.96 1.38
C ILE A 264 -9.60 -16.47 1.30
N TYR A 265 -8.83 -16.88 0.30
CA TYR A 265 -8.49 -18.29 0.06
C TYR A 265 -7.20 -18.71 0.77
N PHE A 266 -6.26 -17.78 0.90
CA PHE A 266 -5.00 -17.99 1.60
C PHE A 266 -4.65 -16.73 2.40
N ASP A 267 -4.13 -16.93 3.62
CA ASP A 267 -3.59 -15.88 4.51
C ASP A 267 -2.36 -16.46 5.19
N GLY A 268 -1.18 -15.99 4.82
CA GLY A 268 0.07 -16.51 5.39
C GLY A 268 1.33 -15.82 4.86
N SER A 269 2.47 -16.37 5.26
CA SER A 269 3.79 -15.91 4.80
C SER A 269 4.06 -16.33 3.36
N PRO A 270 5.03 -15.68 2.67
CA PRO A 270 5.52 -16.11 1.37
C PRO A 270 6.01 -17.56 1.36
N GLN A 271 6.64 -18.00 2.46
CA GLN A 271 7.16 -19.36 2.61
C GLN A 271 6.03 -20.39 2.72
N GLU A 272 4.97 -20.07 3.49
CA GLU A 272 3.79 -20.94 3.59
C GLU A 272 3.08 -21.07 2.24
N LEU A 273 3.01 -19.96 1.47
CA LEU A 273 2.43 -20.00 0.12
C LEU A 273 3.24 -20.94 -0.81
N LEU A 274 4.57 -20.83 -0.80
CA LEU A 274 5.45 -21.66 -1.63
C LEU A 274 5.43 -23.14 -1.21
N ALA A 275 5.25 -23.44 0.09
CA ALA A 275 5.18 -24.79 0.63
C ALA A 275 3.78 -25.43 0.48
N ALA A 276 2.77 -24.66 0.08
CA ALA A 276 1.40 -25.15 0.00
C ALA A 276 1.25 -26.29 -1.03
N GLN A 277 0.59 -27.38 -0.61
CA GLN A 277 0.30 -28.52 -1.48
C GLN A 277 -1.05 -28.40 -2.21
N ASP A 278 -1.76 -27.28 -1.99
CA ASP A 278 -3.06 -27.03 -2.60
C ASP A 278 -2.93 -26.90 -4.13
N PRO A 279 -3.71 -27.65 -4.93
CA PRO A 279 -3.58 -27.65 -6.39
C PRO A 279 -3.92 -26.30 -7.04
N TYR A 280 -4.74 -25.46 -6.40
CA TYR A 280 -5.03 -24.13 -6.92
C TYR A 280 -3.87 -23.18 -6.67
N LEU A 281 -3.29 -23.19 -5.45
CA LEU A 281 -2.12 -22.37 -5.12
C LEU A 281 -0.94 -22.74 -6.01
N GLN A 282 -0.67 -24.03 -6.23
CA GLN A 282 0.39 -24.48 -7.13
C GLN A 282 0.19 -23.96 -8.58
N ARG A 283 -1.04 -24.03 -9.11
CA ARG A 283 -1.37 -23.48 -10.44
C ARG A 283 -1.31 -21.97 -10.49
N TYR A 284 -1.59 -21.30 -9.39
CA TYR A 284 -1.50 -19.84 -9.32
C TYR A 284 -0.05 -19.36 -9.30
N LEU A 285 0.87 -20.16 -8.75
CA LEU A 285 2.31 -19.90 -8.67
C LEU A 285 3.07 -20.28 -9.95
N ALA A 286 2.54 -21.22 -10.75
CA ALA A 286 3.13 -21.66 -12.02
C ALA A 286 2.95 -20.63 -13.15
#